data_59373c2f4bcc169d0c8e8fd4f1f3711a
#
_entry.id   59373c2f4bcc169d0c8e8fd4f1f3711a
#
_cell.length_a   1.000
_cell.length_b   1.000
_cell.length_c   1.000
_cell.angle_alpha   90.00
_cell.angle_beta   90.00
_cell.angle_gamma   90.00
#
_symmetry.space_group_name_H-M   'P 1'
#
loop_
_entity.id
_entity.type
_entity.pdbx_description
1 polymer ?
#
loop_
_entity_poly.entity_id
_entity_poly.type
_entity_poly.pdbx_seq_one_letter_code
_entity_poly.pdbx_strand_id
1 'polypeptide(L)'
;MQDNENELSILETIAKTVQKLGADDCDAICVKSISLSIGQRMGSMEKIERSESSDIGVRVFIGQKQAIVSSSDVTKPALQQVAERAVAMARAAPEDSYCGLASKNQLSKKPADIDSFDPTEPDTDTLIKWTREAEEAALSVKGVTNSEGAEADWGKGQVSVYATNGFAQTYKGSHYSL
;
A
#
# COMPACT_ATOMS: atom_id res chain seq x y z
N MET A 1 -2.65 -15.08 -9.10
CA MET A 1 -4.10 -15.18 -8.79
C MET A 1 -4.39 -15.81 -7.43
N GLN A 2 -3.58 -16.73 -6.90
CA GLN A 2 -3.78 -17.34 -5.57
C GLN A 2 -3.58 -16.37 -4.37
N ASP A 3 -2.80 -15.31 -4.52
CA ASP A 3 -2.50 -14.37 -3.41
C ASP A 3 -3.67 -13.47 -3.01
N ASN A 4 -4.53 -13.07 -3.95
CA ASN A 4 -5.64 -12.16 -3.68
C ASN A 4 -6.74 -12.76 -2.77
N GLU A 5 -7.06 -14.04 -2.97
CA GLU A 5 -8.03 -14.74 -2.12
C GLU A 5 -7.51 -14.91 -0.69
N ASN A 6 -6.19 -15.07 -0.55
CA ASN A 6 -5.57 -15.19 0.77
C ASN A 6 -5.64 -13.86 1.55
N GLU A 7 -5.41 -12.71 0.92
CA GLU A 7 -5.45 -11.40 1.60
C GLU A 7 -6.84 -11.02 2.08
N LEU A 8 -7.84 -11.10 1.20
CA LEU A 8 -9.23 -10.82 1.60
C LEU A 8 -9.70 -11.77 2.72
N SER A 9 -9.28 -13.05 2.69
CA SER A 9 -9.58 -14.01 3.77
C SER A 9 -8.92 -13.63 5.09
N ILE A 10 -7.69 -13.11 5.06
CA ILE A 10 -7.00 -12.58 6.25
C ILE A 10 -7.75 -11.36 6.80
N LEU A 11 -8.12 -10.42 5.92
CA LEU A 11 -8.85 -9.21 6.31
C LEU A 11 -10.24 -9.54 6.87
N GLU A 12 -10.94 -10.49 6.29
CA GLU A 12 -12.21 -10.98 6.82
C GLU A 12 -12.04 -11.64 8.20
N THR A 13 -10.96 -12.40 8.38
CA THR A 13 -10.67 -13.05 9.65
C THR A 13 -10.41 -12.04 10.76
N ILE A 14 -9.62 -10.98 10.50
CA ILE A 14 -9.37 -9.94 11.49
C ILE A 14 -10.63 -9.13 11.77
N ALA A 15 -11.46 -8.85 10.77
CA ALA A 15 -12.75 -8.20 10.93
C ALA A 15 -13.69 -8.99 11.84
N LYS A 16 -13.81 -10.30 11.63
CA LYS A 16 -14.57 -11.20 12.52
C LYS A 16 -14.01 -11.23 13.94
N THR A 17 -12.68 -11.12 14.08
CA THR A 17 -12.02 -11.11 15.39
C THR A 17 -12.34 -9.84 16.16
N VAL A 18 -12.24 -8.66 15.56
CA VAL A 18 -12.57 -7.39 16.25
C VAL A 18 -14.06 -7.32 16.61
N GLN A 19 -14.95 -7.84 15.77
CA GLN A 19 -16.40 -7.93 16.11
C GLN A 19 -16.63 -8.83 17.32
N LYS A 20 -15.97 -9.99 17.42
CA LYS A 20 -16.04 -10.88 18.60
C LYS A 20 -15.53 -10.19 19.87
N LEU A 21 -14.58 -9.26 19.75
CA LEU A 21 -14.05 -8.47 20.84
C LEU A 21 -14.92 -7.27 21.21
N GLY A 22 -16.04 -7.05 20.50
CA GLY A 22 -17.05 -6.05 20.81
C GLY A 22 -16.96 -4.76 19.98
N ALA A 23 -16.37 -4.83 18.77
CA ALA A 23 -16.49 -3.78 17.78
C ALA A 23 -17.86 -3.86 17.08
N ASP A 24 -18.48 -2.71 16.82
CA ASP A 24 -19.72 -2.61 16.06
C ASP A 24 -19.44 -2.81 14.57
N ASP A 25 -18.43 -2.08 14.05
CA ASP A 25 -17.99 -2.13 12.67
C ASP A 25 -16.48 -2.06 12.57
N CYS A 26 -15.95 -2.50 11.42
CA CYS A 26 -14.54 -2.29 11.08
C CYS A 26 -14.33 -2.27 9.56
N ASP A 27 -13.24 -1.66 9.16
CA ASP A 27 -12.58 -1.92 7.89
C ASP A 27 -11.12 -2.32 8.10
N ALA A 28 -10.61 -3.08 7.15
CA ALA A 28 -9.24 -3.54 7.16
C ALA A 28 -8.64 -3.45 5.75
N ILE A 29 -7.38 -3.10 5.69
CA ILE A 29 -6.62 -2.94 4.46
C ILE A 29 -5.33 -3.76 4.52
N CYS A 30 -4.99 -4.41 3.41
CA CYS A 30 -3.66 -4.99 3.20
C CYS A 30 -3.01 -4.27 2.03
N VAL A 31 -1.79 -3.78 2.23
CA VAL A 31 -1.01 -3.12 1.20
C VAL A 31 0.28 -3.91 1.01
N LYS A 32 0.52 -4.37 -0.21
CA LYS A 32 1.80 -4.95 -0.62
C LYS A 32 2.43 -4.08 -1.68
N SER A 33 3.71 -3.85 -1.58
CA SER A 33 4.46 -3.11 -2.58
C SER A 33 5.85 -3.69 -2.82
N ILE A 34 6.34 -3.49 -4.03
CA ILE A 34 7.70 -3.78 -4.44
C ILE A 34 8.18 -2.63 -5.33
N SER A 35 9.41 -2.19 -5.14
CA SER A 35 10.02 -1.16 -5.95
C SER A 35 11.51 -1.41 -6.15
N LEU A 36 12.05 -0.89 -7.25
CA LEU A 36 13.48 -0.82 -7.55
C LEU A 36 13.80 0.60 -8.02
N SER A 37 14.80 1.22 -7.40
CA SER A 37 15.29 2.56 -7.74
C SER A 37 16.79 2.53 -7.96
N ILE A 38 17.23 3.21 -9.02
CA ILE A 38 18.63 3.36 -9.42
C ILE A 38 18.93 4.83 -9.56
N GLY A 39 20.03 5.29 -8.96
CA GLY A 39 20.55 6.66 -9.12
C GLY A 39 21.99 6.65 -9.59
N GLN A 40 22.29 7.51 -10.56
CA GLN A 40 23.66 7.78 -11.04
C GLN A 40 23.93 9.27 -11.04
N ARG A 41 25.20 9.63 -10.82
CA ARG A 41 25.70 10.99 -10.94
C ARG A 41 27.07 11.00 -11.58
N MET A 42 27.28 11.85 -12.59
CA MET A 42 28.55 11.99 -13.33
C MET A 42 29.13 10.65 -13.78
N GLY A 43 28.24 9.76 -14.27
CA GLY A 43 28.58 8.42 -14.74
C GLY A 43 28.90 7.40 -13.63
N SER A 44 28.77 7.78 -12.37
CA SER A 44 29.00 6.88 -11.22
C SER A 44 27.69 6.49 -10.56
N MET A 45 27.57 5.22 -10.21
CA MET A 45 26.42 4.69 -9.46
C MET A 45 26.43 5.26 -8.04
N GLU A 46 25.33 5.89 -7.59
CA GLU A 46 25.17 6.39 -6.23
C GLU A 46 24.11 5.64 -5.42
N LYS A 47 23.12 5.05 -6.11
CA LYS A 47 22.00 4.40 -5.44
C LYS A 47 21.55 3.15 -6.18
N ILE A 48 21.38 2.07 -5.46
CA ILE A 48 20.60 0.89 -5.85
C ILE A 48 19.75 0.53 -4.64
N GLU A 49 18.44 0.63 -4.75
CA GLU A 49 17.51 0.33 -3.66
C GLU A 49 16.37 -0.53 -4.16
N ARG A 50 16.22 -1.71 -3.57
CA ARG A 50 15.05 -2.58 -3.75
C ARG A 50 14.30 -2.64 -2.43
N SER A 51 13.00 -2.35 -2.47
CA SER A 51 12.12 -2.40 -1.30
C SER A 51 10.97 -3.34 -1.55
N GLU A 52 10.63 -4.13 -0.54
CA GLU A 52 9.43 -4.96 -0.51
C GLU A 52 8.74 -4.75 0.83
N SER A 53 7.44 -4.46 0.82
CA SER A 53 6.66 -4.30 2.04
C SER A 53 5.31 -5.02 1.96
N SER A 54 4.82 -5.40 3.13
CA SER A 54 3.48 -5.94 3.31
C SER A 54 2.95 -5.48 4.67
N ASP A 55 1.89 -4.68 4.64
CA ASP A 55 1.32 -4.06 5.82
C ASP A 55 -0.19 -4.31 5.90
N ILE A 56 -0.69 -4.51 7.12
CA ILE A 56 -2.12 -4.57 7.43
C ILE A 56 -2.47 -3.40 8.32
N GLY A 57 -3.55 -2.68 7.98
CA GLY A 57 -4.20 -1.69 8.83
C GLY A 57 -5.62 -2.16 9.17
N VAL A 58 -6.03 -1.92 10.40
CA VAL A 58 -7.38 -2.21 10.88
C VAL A 58 -7.94 -0.98 11.56
N ARG A 59 -9.10 -0.51 11.10
CA ARG A 59 -9.87 0.54 11.73
C ARG A 59 -11.12 -0.05 12.36
N VAL A 60 -11.33 0.25 13.61
CA VAL A 60 -12.41 -0.29 14.45
C VAL A 60 -13.32 0.83 14.90
N PHE A 61 -14.64 0.57 14.89
CA PHE A 61 -15.67 1.49 15.37
C PHE A 61 -16.43 0.88 16.56
N ILE A 62 -16.63 1.68 17.62
CA ILE A 62 -17.44 1.34 18.80
C ILE A 62 -18.28 2.57 19.14
N GLY A 63 -19.58 2.52 18.84
CA GLY A 63 -20.45 3.70 18.87
C GLY A 63 -19.90 4.81 17.97
N GLN A 64 -19.66 5.99 18.54
CA GLN A 64 -19.04 7.12 17.85
C GLN A 64 -17.54 7.24 18.09
N LYS A 65 -16.87 6.14 18.40
CA LYS A 65 -15.42 6.10 18.65
C LYS A 65 -14.72 5.26 17.63
N GLN A 66 -13.51 5.64 17.26
CA GLN A 66 -12.70 4.87 16.31
C GLN A 66 -11.23 4.83 16.71
N ALA A 67 -10.54 3.78 16.26
CA ALA A 67 -9.09 3.67 16.35
C ALA A 67 -8.54 2.89 15.15
N ILE A 68 -7.30 3.20 14.79
CA ILE A 68 -6.57 2.53 13.73
C ILE A 68 -5.30 1.93 14.32
N VAL A 69 -5.03 0.68 13.96
CA VAL A 69 -3.78 -0.02 14.29
C VAL A 69 -3.25 -0.68 13.03
N SER A 70 -1.95 -0.61 12.82
CA SER A 70 -1.27 -1.28 11.70
C SER A 70 -0.17 -2.22 12.20
N SER A 71 0.20 -3.18 11.34
CA SER A 71 1.29 -4.13 11.56
C SER A 71 1.84 -4.61 10.22
N SER A 72 3.15 -4.82 10.16
CA SER A 72 3.80 -5.56 9.08
C SER A 72 3.88 -7.07 9.35
N ASP A 73 3.55 -7.51 10.58
CA ASP A 73 3.46 -8.93 10.92
C ASP A 73 2.02 -9.43 10.73
N VAL A 74 1.86 -10.35 9.79
CA VAL A 74 0.57 -10.97 9.41
C VAL A 74 0.38 -12.37 10.00
N THR A 75 1.23 -12.78 10.94
CA THR A 75 1.05 -14.04 11.66
C THR A 75 -0.24 -14.03 12.50
N LYS A 76 -0.85 -15.19 12.69
CA LYS A 76 -2.09 -15.29 13.49
C LYS A 76 -1.98 -14.66 14.88
N PRO A 77 -0.87 -14.87 15.65
CA PRO A 77 -0.72 -14.21 16.95
C PRO A 77 -0.64 -12.68 16.84
N ALA A 78 0.08 -12.14 15.83
CA ALA A 78 0.19 -10.70 15.63
C ALA A 78 -1.16 -10.09 15.24
N LEU A 79 -1.93 -10.74 14.37
CA LEU A 79 -3.27 -10.28 13.98
C LEU A 79 -4.23 -10.26 15.17
N GLN A 80 -4.13 -11.24 16.08
CA GLN A 80 -4.91 -11.25 17.33
C GLN A 80 -4.55 -10.04 18.20
N GLN A 81 -3.25 -9.74 18.37
CA GLN A 81 -2.79 -8.58 19.14
C GLN A 81 -3.22 -7.25 18.50
N VAL A 82 -3.17 -7.15 17.17
CA VAL A 82 -3.66 -5.97 16.43
C VAL A 82 -5.15 -5.76 16.72
N ALA A 83 -5.96 -6.81 16.65
CA ALA A 83 -7.39 -6.74 16.92
C ALA A 83 -7.69 -6.31 18.35
N GLU A 84 -7.03 -6.90 19.34
CA GLU A 84 -7.19 -6.55 20.76
C GLU A 84 -6.80 -5.10 21.03
N ARG A 85 -5.67 -4.65 20.48
CA ARG A 85 -5.18 -3.28 20.60
C ARG A 85 -6.15 -2.29 19.95
N ALA A 86 -6.63 -2.57 18.74
CA ALA A 86 -7.55 -1.69 18.01
C ALA A 86 -8.87 -1.49 18.80
N VAL A 87 -9.43 -2.57 19.33
CA VAL A 87 -10.66 -2.52 20.15
C VAL A 87 -10.40 -1.77 21.46
N ALA A 88 -9.29 -2.01 22.15
CA ALA A 88 -8.96 -1.31 23.40
C ALA A 88 -8.76 0.19 23.16
N MET A 89 -8.08 0.57 22.08
CA MET A 89 -7.89 1.98 21.70
C MET A 89 -9.20 2.65 21.32
N ALA A 90 -10.07 2.00 20.54
CA ALA A 90 -11.37 2.55 20.17
C ALA A 90 -12.26 2.81 21.39
N ARG A 91 -12.25 1.91 22.39
CA ARG A 91 -12.97 2.13 23.66
C ARG A 91 -12.49 3.36 24.42
N ALA A 92 -11.19 3.63 24.38
CA ALA A 92 -10.55 4.76 25.06
C ALA A 92 -10.58 6.08 24.27
N ALA A 93 -10.88 6.02 22.97
CA ALA A 93 -10.90 7.19 22.10
C ALA A 93 -12.04 8.15 22.49
N PRO A 94 -11.88 9.46 22.22
CA PRO A 94 -13.00 10.41 22.31
C PRO A 94 -14.05 10.10 21.24
N GLU A 95 -15.27 10.60 21.48
CA GLU A 95 -16.36 10.50 20.51
C GLU A 95 -16.12 11.43 19.31
N ASP A 96 -16.43 10.92 18.11
CA ASP A 96 -16.43 11.63 16.84
C ASP A 96 -17.75 11.34 16.12
N SER A 97 -18.64 12.32 16.06
CA SER A 97 -19.96 12.19 15.46
C SER A 97 -19.93 11.95 13.94
N TYR A 98 -18.77 12.09 13.31
CA TYR A 98 -18.58 11.91 11.88
C TYR A 98 -17.89 10.59 11.52
N CYS A 99 -17.48 9.78 12.51
CA CYS A 99 -16.85 8.50 12.23
C CYS A 99 -17.88 7.44 11.81
N GLY A 100 -17.44 6.50 10.96
CA GLY A 100 -18.27 5.39 10.53
C GLY A 100 -17.90 4.87 9.14
N LEU A 101 -18.49 3.74 8.76
CA LEU A 101 -18.36 3.20 7.42
C LEU A 101 -19.38 3.87 6.47
N ALA A 102 -19.04 3.90 5.19
CA ALA A 102 -19.97 4.29 4.14
C ALA A 102 -21.22 3.41 4.16
N SER A 103 -22.39 4.00 3.93
CA SER A 103 -23.64 3.25 3.85
C SER A 103 -23.67 2.34 2.60
N LYS A 104 -24.40 1.22 2.66
CA LYS A 104 -24.41 0.21 1.59
C LYS A 104 -24.80 0.74 0.21
N ASN A 105 -25.61 1.79 0.14
CA ASN A 105 -25.98 2.42 -1.14
C ASN A 105 -24.89 3.32 -1.73
N GLN A 106 -23.84 3.64 -0.98
CA GLN A 106 -22.68 4.41 -1.42
C GLN A 106 -21.53 3.51 -1.90
N LEU A 107 -21.63 2.19 -1.69
CA LEU A 107 -20.57 1.27 -2.10
C LEU A 107 -20.53 1.11 -3.61
N SER A 108 -19.31 1.15 -4.18
CA SER A 108 -19.11 0.80 -5.58
C SER A 108 -19.40 -0.68 -5.80
N LYS A 109 -20.30 -0.98 -6.73
CA LYS A 109 -20.66 -2.35 -7.11
C LYS A 109 -19.71 -2.95 -8.13
N LYS A 110 -19.07 -2.10 -8.92
CA LYS A 110 -18.11 -2.49 -9.95
C LYS A 110 -17.04 -1.41 -10.04
N PRO A 111 -15.80 -1.72 -9.63
CA PRO A 111 -14.70 -0.80 -9.82
C PRO A 111 -14.50 -0.54 -11.31
N ALA A 112 -14.16 0.70 -11.67
CA ALA A 112 -13.77 1.04 -13.02
C ALA A 112 -12.41 0.41 -13.34
N ASP A 113 -12.29 -0.16 -14.54
CA ASP A 113 -10.96 -0.50 -15.07
C ASP A 113 -10.36 0.80 -15.63
N ILE A 114 -9.31 1.27 -14.99
CA ILE A 114 -8.62 2.52 -15.35
C ILE A 114 -7.22 2.28 -15.89
N ASP A 115 -6.90 1.02 -16.24
CA ASP A 115 -5.59 0.61 -16.79
C ASP A 115 -4.40 1.09 -15.93
N SER A 116 -4.51 0.87 -14.62
CA SER A 116 -3.54 1.38 -13.64
C SER A 116 -2.36 0.42 -13.38
N PHE A 117 -2.30 -0.73 -14.04
CA PHE A 117 -1.32 -1.77 -13.73
C PHE A 117 -0.67 -2.35 -14.98
N ASP A 118 0.65 -2.14 -15.08
CA ASP A 118 1.54 -2.83 -15.99
C ASP A 118 2.36 -3.88 -15.20
N PRO A 119 2.35 -5.17 -15.60
CA PRO A 119 3.11 -6.21 -14.92
C PRO A 119 4.62 -6.17 -15.19
N THR A 120 5.09 -5.35 -16.11
CA THR A 120 6.51 -5.27 -16.51
C THR A 120 7.38 -4.88 -15.30
N GLU A 121 8.51 -5.56 -15.16
CA GLU A 121 9.55 -5.26 -14.18
C GLU A 121 10.87 -5.04 -14.93
N PRO A 122 11.24 -3.81 -15.27
CA PRO A 122 12.55 -3.52 -15.82
C PRO A 122 13.64 -4.03 -14.88
N ASP A 123 14.62 -4.71 -15.42
CA ASP A 123 15.76 -5.18 -14.65
C ASP A 123 16.71 -4.03 -14.29
N THR A 124 17.64 -4.30 -13.37
CA THR A 124 18.63 -3.33 -12.90
C THR A 124 19.44 -2.73 -14.05
N ASP A 125 19.85 -3.54 -15.02
CA ASP A 125 20.66 -3.09 -16.16
C ASP A 125 19.88 -2.12 -17.06
N THR A 126 18.59 -2.36 -17.24
CA THR A 126 17.69 -1.47 -17.98
C THR A 126 17.57 -0.11 -17.29
N LEU A 127 17.38 -0.06 -15.96
CA LEU A 127 17.32 1.20 -15.21
C LEU A 127 18.66 1.93 -15.22
N ILE A 128 19.78 1.23 -15.09
CA ILE A 128 21.14 1.79 -15.21
C ILE A 128 21.33 2.43 -16.59
N LYS A 129 20.87 1.76 -17.64
CA LYS A 129 20.94 2.30 -18.99
C LYS A 129 20.12 3.58 -19.12
N TRP A 130 18.90 3.60 -18.63
CA TRP A 130 18.02 4.78 -18.68
C TRP A 130 18.62 5.98 -17.93
N THR A 131 19.11 5.79 -16.71
CA THR A 131 19.74 6.87 -15.94
C THR A 131 20.97 7.42 -16.63
N ARG A 132 21.79 6.53 -17.23
CA ARG A 132 22.98 6.95 -17.99
C ARG A 132 22.59 7.78 -19.21
N GLU A 133 21.65 7.30 -20.02
CA GLU A 133 21.21 7.98 -21.24
C GLU A 133 20.60 9.36 -20.91
N ALA A 134 19.83 9.47 -19.82
CA ALA A 134 19.25 10.72 -19.38
C ALA A 134 20.34 11.73 -18.94
N GLU A 135 21.30 11.30 -18.13
CA GLU A 135 22.39 12.17 -17.67
C GLU A 135 23.33 12.59 -18.82
N GLU A 136 23.70 11.65 -19.69
CA GLU A 136 24.52 11.93 -20.88
C GLU A 136 23.83 12.95 -21.80
N ALA A 137 22.52 12.80 -22.02
CA ALA A 137 21.75 13.75 -22.81
C ALA A 137 21.77 15.15 -22.22
N ALA A 138 21.58 15.29 -20.90
CA ALA A 138 21.67 16.58 -20.21
C ALA A 138 23.07 17.21 -20.29
N LEU A 139 24.12 16.43 -20.04
CA LEU A 139 25.51 16.89 -20.08
C LEU A 139 25.99 17.23 -21.50
N SER A 140 25.36 16.68 -22.55
CA SER A 140 25.67 17.00 -23.95
C SER A 140 25.25 18.43 -24.36
N VAL A 141 24.39 19.08 -23.58
CA VAL A 141 23.92 20.43 -23.87
C VAL A 141 25.03 21.45 -23.62
N LYS A 142 25.35 22.28 -24.60
CA LYS A 142 26.40 23.28 -24.51
C LYS A 142 26.19 24.23 -23.30
N GLY A 143 27.16 24.28 -22.41
CA GLY A 143 27.16 25.12 -21.22
C GLY A 143 26.72 24.37 -19.94
N VAL A 144 26.24 23.17 -20.05
CA VAL A 144 26.02 22.28 -18.90
C VAL A 144 27.38 21.66 -18.50
N THR A 145 27.79 21.87 -17.26
CA THR A 145 29.09 21.41 -16.73
C THR A 145 28.98 20.50 -15.52
N ASN A 146 27.76 20.31 -15.00
CA ASN A 146 27.50 19.48 -13.83
C ASN A 146 26.08 18.90 -13.93
N SER A 147 25.85 17.80 -13.21
CA SER A 147 24.57 17.12 -13.06
C SER A 147 24.31 16.86 -11.57
N GLU A 148 23.08 17.00 -11.13
CA GLU A 148 22.63 16.51 -9.82
C GLU A 148 22.40 14.99 -9.84
N GLY A 149 22.49 14.37 -11.03
CA GLY A 149 22.25 12.97 -11.27
C GLY A 149 21.00 12.71 -12.09
N ALA A 150 20.78 11.43 -12.39
CA ALA A 150 19.55 10.91 -12.94
C ALA A 150 19.09 9.70 -12.12
N GLU A 151 17.81 9.62 -11.85
CA GLU A 151 17.20 8.48 -11.17
C GLU A 151 16.17 7.83 -12.08
N ALA A 152 16.13 6.49 -12.04
CA ALA A 152 15.06 5.70 -12.66
C ALA A 152 14.50 4.74 -11.63
N ASP A 153 13.19 4.66 -11.57
CA ASP A 153 12.52 3.71 -10.68
C ASP A 153 11.27 3.09 -11.32
N TRP A 154 10.89 1.96 -10.77
CA TRP A 154 9.58 1.40 -10.93
C TRP A 154 9.07 0.87 -9.60
N GLY A 155 7.75 0.87 -9.47
CA GLY A 155 7.08 0.25 -8.35
C GLY A 155 5.76 -0.36 -8.74
N LYS A 156 5.39 -1.42 -8.01
CA LYS A 156 4.08 -2.08 -8.12
C LYS A 156 3.48 -2.23 -6.74
N GLY A 157 2.19 -2.03 -6.65
CA GLY A 157 1.43 -2.20 -5.43
C GLY A 157 0.13 -2.95 -5.64
N GLN A 158 -0.27 -3.65 -4.60
CA GLN A 158 -1.59 -4.26 -4.48
C GLN A 158 -2.23 -3.80 -3.18
N VAL A 159 -3.48 -3.39 -3.27
CA VAL A 159 -4.28 -2.96 -2.13
C VAL A 159 -5.54 -3.82 -2.08
N SER A 160 -5.72 -4.53 -0.98
CA SER A 160 -6.93 -5.29 -0.67
C SER A 160 -7.66 -4.61 0.48
N VAL A 161 -8.96 -4.41 0.36
CA VAL A 161 -9.80 -3.76 1.38
C VAL A 161 -11.00 -4.65 1.67
N TYR A 162 -11.28 -4.82 2.95
CA TYR A 162 -12.48 -5.49 3.46
C TYR A 162 -13.17 -4.61 4.51
N ALA A 163 -14.48 -4.50 4.45
CA ALA A 163 -15.25 -3.78 5.45
C ALA A 163 -16.54 -4.53 5.83
N THR A 164 -16.96 -4.42 7.08
CA THR A 164 -18.13 -5.12 7.62
C THR A 164 -19.46 -4.69 7.00
N ASN A 165 -19.49 -3.55 6.29
CA ASN A 165 -20.64 -3.11 5.50
C ASN A 165 -20.86 -3.90 4.20
N GLY A 166 -19.97 -4.85 3.89
CA GLY A 166 -20.02 -5.72 2.71
C GLY A 166 -19.12 -5.31 1.56
N PHE A 167 -18.26 -4.29 1.75
CA PHE A 167 -17.24 -3.94 0.76
C PHE A 167 -16.06 -4.89 0.84
N ALA A 168 -15.65 -5.50 -0.30
CA ALA A 168 -14.46 -6.32 -0.41
C ALA A 168 -13.91 -6.18 -1.83
N GLN A 169 -12.75 -5.58 -1.98
CA GLN A 169 -12.13 -5.29 -3.26
C GLN A 169 -10.60 -5.38 -3.19
N THR A 170 -9.99 -5.74 -4.31
CA THR A 170 -8.55 -5.69 -4.52
C THR A 170 -8.26 -4.97 -5.82
N TYR A 171 -7.28 -4.07 -5.79
CA TYR A 171 -6.76 -3.41 -6.99
C TYR A 171 -5.24 -3.39 -7.00
N LYS A 172 -4.68 -3.22 -8.20
CA LYS A 172 -3.24 -3.12 -8.41
C LYS A 172 -2.91 -1.80 -9.11
N GLY A 173 -1.72 -1.31 -8.85
CA GLY A 173 -1.17 -0.16 -9.55
C GLY A 173 0.33 -0.35 -9.78
N SER A 174 0.85 0.30 -10.80
CA SER A 174 2.27 0.39 -11.10
C SER A 174 2.65 1.82 -11.47
N HIS A 175 3.91 2.15 -11.30
CA HIS A 175 4.47 3.42 -11.75
C HIS A 175 5.89 3.21 -12.24
N TYR A 176 6.32 4.10 -13.12
CA TYR A 176 7.69 4.21 -13.63
C TYR A 176 8.05 5.69 -13.63
N SER A 177 9.31 6.00 -13.30
CA SER A 177 9.83 7.36 -13.43
C SER A 177 11.27 7.37 -13.94
N LEU A 178 11.63 8.48 -14.56
CA LEU A 178 12.96 8.82 -15.03
C LEU A 178 13.14 10.34 -14.92
#